data_49f4e181a45036444773141de533c596
#
_entry.id   49f4e181a45036444773141de533c596
#
_cell.length_a   1.000
_cell.length_b   1.000
_cell.length_c   1.000
_cell.angle_alpha   90.00
_cell.angle_beta   90.00
_cell.angle_gamma   90.00
#
_symmetry.space_group_name_H-M   'P 1'
#
loop_
_entity.id
_entity.type
_entity.pdbx_description
1 polymer ?
#
loop_
_entity_poly.entity_id
_entity_poly.type
_entity_poly.pdbx_seq_one_letter_code
_entity_poly.pdbx_strand_id
1 'polypeptide(L)'
;MKRLTLTISLIMCMIGIHAQELNCTVTVNSDQIQGTNKEMFNTLKQSIEEFVNTLRWTNMTFQDKERIECSMLLVVKSIQDGIFNCEFTCQSRRPVYGTSYSTPTLNFKDNNFVFTYQEYDRLDYQQSTFTTNLTALLAYYCYLIIGYDMD
;
A
#
# COMPACT_ATOMS: atom_id res chain seq x y z
N MET A 1 -21.84 12.78 37.97
CA MET A 1 -20.45 12.64 37.49
C MET A 1 -20.15 11.24 36.99
N LYS A 2 -20.33 10.13 37.74
CA LYS A 2 -20.05 8.76 37.29
C LYS A 2 -20.82 8.31 36.03
N ARG A 3 -22.05 8.80 35.83
CA ARG A 3 -22.85 8.47 34.62
C ARG A 3 -22.36 9.22 33.40
N LEU A 4 -21.85 10.43 33.56
CA LEU A 4 -21.30 11.24 32.47
C LEU A 4 -19.95 10.70 31.99
N THR A 5 -19.11 10.21 32.91
CA THR A 5 -17.83 9.57 32.56
C THR A 5 -18.03 8.24 31.84
N LEU A 6 -19.09 7.47 32.18
CA LEU A 6 -19.41 6.22 31.52
C LEU A 6 -19.90 6.44 30.08
N THR A 7 -20.71 7.47 29.84
CA THR A 7 -21.18 7.82 28.49
C THR A 7 -20.04 8.34 27.60
N ILE A 8 -19.13 9.14 28.13
CA ILE A 8 -17.94 9.61 27.40
C ILE A 8 -17.00 8.44 27.03
N SER A 9 -16.82 7.48 27.95
CA SER A 9 -16.03 6.28 27.69
C SER A 9 -16.65 5.38 26.61
N LEU A 10 -17.96 5.29 26.55
CA LEU A 10 -18.68 4.51 25.54
C LEU A 10 -18.60 5.14 24.15
N ILE A 11 -18.64 6.47 24.07
CA ILE A 11 -18.50 7.22 22.81
C ILE A 11 -17.07 7.12 22.27
N MET A 12 -16.07 7.05 23.14
CA MET A 12 -14.66 6.92 22.74
C MET A 12 -14.31 5.52 22.18
N CYS A 13 -15.09 4.51 22.48
CA CYS A 13 -14.97 3.17 21.89
C CYS A 13 -15.55 3.03 20.48
N MET A 14 -16.31 4.02 19.99
CA MET A 14 -16.85 4.03 18.65
C MET A 14 -15.92 4.66 17.59
N ILE A 15 -14.70 5.03 17.94
CA ILE A 15 -13.71 5.55 17.00
C ILE A 15 -13.22 4.36 16.14
N GLY A 16 -13.93 4.14 15.08
CA GLY A 16 -13.56 3.57 13.80
C GLY A 16 -12.56 2.42 13.81
N ILE A 17 -13.06 1.19 13.86
CA ILE A 17 -12.36 0.07 13.21
C ILE A 17 -12.43 0.38 11.72
N HIS A 18 -11.43 1.08 11.19
CA HIS A 18 -11.24 1.19 9.76
C HIS A 18 -10.78 -0.18 9.26
N ALA A 19 -11.71 -0.92 8.70
CA ALA A 19 -11.38 -2.17 8.01
C ALA A 19 -10.50 -1.84 6.81
N GLN A 20 -9.22 -2.12 6.93
CA GLN A 20 -8.23 -2.03 5.86
C GLN A 20 -8.34 -3.29 5.02
N GLU A 21 -8.46 -3.15 3.70
CA GLU A 21 -8.64 -4.30 2.80
C GLU A 21 -7.31 -5.03 2.53
N LEU A 22 -6.21 -4.29 2.48
CA LEU A 22 -4.89 -4.80 2.12
C LEU A 22 -3.98 -4.97 3.34
N ASN A 23 -3.18 -6.02 3.31
CA ASN A 23 -2.05 -6.26 4.20
C ASN A 23 -0.80 -6.43 3.32
N CYS A 24 -0.26 -5.30 2.89
CA CYS A 24 0.80 -5.23 1.90
C CYS A 24 2.17 -5.02 2.56
N THR A 25 3.13 -5.86 2.19
CA THR A 25 4.54 -5.66 2.51
C THR A 25 5.24 -4.98 1.34
N VAL A 26 5.87 -3.85 1.58
CA VAL A 26 6.60 -3.08 0.57
C VAL A 26 8.10 -3.27 0.73
N THR A 27 8.80 -3.49 -0.37
CA THR A 27 10.25 -3.56 -0.42
C THR A 27 10.76 -2.61 -1.50
N VAL A 28 11.72 -1.77 -1.15
CA VAL A 28 12.43 -0.90 -2.10
C VAL A 28 13.87 -1.37 -2.18
N ASN A 29 14.29 -1.84 -3.36
CA ASN A 29 15.67 -2.21 -3.65
C ASN A 29 16.33 -1.06 -4.42
N SER A 30 17.41 -0.53 -3.86
CA SER A 30 18.22 0.55 -4.42
C SER A 30 19.68 0.17 -4.62
N ASP A 31 20.01 -1.12 -4.70
CA ASP A 31 21.40 -1.61 -4.77
C ASP A 31 22.14 -1.11 -6.02
N GLN A 32 21.40 -0.75 -7.07
CA GLN A 32 21.95 -0.21 -8.31
C GLN A 32 22.30 1.29 -8.23
N ILE A 33 21.85 1.98 -7.17
CA ILE A 33 22.03 3.42 -7.00
C ILE A 33 23.22 3.68 -6.08
N GLN A 34 24.26 4.30 -6.62
CA GLN A 34 25.45 4.71 -5.86
C GLN A 34 25.33 6.16 -5.39
N GLY A 35 25.81 6.44 -4.17
CA GLY A 35 25.95 7.81 -3.67
C GLY A 35 24.67 8.48 -3.20
N THR A 36 23.51 7.81 -3.23
CA THR A 36 22.25 8.37 -2.75
C THR A 36 22.00 8.00 -1.28
N ASN A 37 21.39 8.91 -0.54
CA ASN A 37 21.03 8.69 0.85
C ASN A 37 20.03 7.53 0.98
N LYS A 38 20.43 6.46 1.67
CA LYS A 38 19.57 5.29 1.92
C LYS A 38 18.30 5.64 2.71
N GLU A 39 18.33 6.73 3.46
CA GLU A 39 17.18 7.22 4.23
C GLU A 39 16.01 7.59 3.32
N MET A 40 16.26 8.21 2.17
CA MET A 40 15.22 8.52 1.18
C MET A 40 14.46 7.28 0.71
N PHE A 41 15.15 6.16 0.50
CA PHE A 41 14.48 4.90 0.09
C PHE A 41 13.69 4.27 1.23
N ASN A 42 14.16 4.40 2.48
CA ASN A 42 13.39 3.95 3.64
C ASN A 42 12.13 4.80 3.83
N THR A 43 12.23 6.11 3.66
CA THR A 43 11.10 7.03 3.73
C THR A 43 10.10 6.73 2.61
N LEU A 44 10.56 6.52 1.39
CA LEU A 44 9.72 6.12 0.26
C LEU A 44 8.99 4.80 0.54
N LYS A 45 9.71 3.79 1.04
CA LYS A 45 9.11 2.51 1.44
C LYS A 45 8.00 2.69 2.45
N GLN A 46 8.25 3.42 3.53
CA GLN A 46 7.28 3.68 4.59
C GLN A 46 6.05 4.44 4.06
N SER A 47 6.27 5.46 3.24
CA SER A 47 5.19 6.23 2.63
C SER A 47 4.29 5.37 1.75
N ILE A 48 4.87 4.48 0.93
CA ILE A 48 4.11 3.54 0.09
C ILE A 48 3.35 2.54 0.97
N GLU A 49 4.00 1.97 1.98
CA GLU A 49 3.41 0.97 2.86
C GLU A 49 2.25 1.55 3.67
N GLU A 50 2.40 2.75 4.19
CA GLU A 50 1.33 3.50 4.86
C GLU A 50 0.19 3.80 3.89
N PHE A 51 0.49 4.34 2.70
CA PHE A 51 -0.49 4.65 1.67
C PHE A 51 -1.36 3.45 1.30
N VAL A 52 -0.73 2.30 1.01
CA VAL A 52 -1.45 1.10 0.58
C VAL A 52 -2.28 0.49 1.70
N ASN A 53 -1.76 0.47 2.94
CA ASN A 53 -2.36 -0.25 4.06
C ASN A 53 -3.37 0.58 4.87
N THR A 54 -3.34 1.93 4.79
CA THR A 54 -4.21 2.77 5.61
C THR A 54 -5.41 3.31 4.84
N LEU A 55 -5.32 3.45 3.52
CA LEU A 55 -6.43 3.91 2.71
C LEU A 55 -7.54 2.86 2.64
N ARG A 56 -8.76 3.35 2.62
CA ARG A 56 -9.93 2.55 2.33
C ARG A 56 -10.18 2.56 0.83
N TRP A 57 -10.00 1.42 0.19
CA TRP A 57 -10.09 1.27 -1.26
C TRP A 57 -11.52 1.02 -1.75
N THR A 58 -12.32 0.34 -0.93
CA THR A 58 -13.71 -0.01 -1.27
C THR A 58 -14.68 0.33 -0.14
N ASN A 59 -15.97 0.17 -0.39
CA ASN A 59 -17.00 0.31 0.65
C ASN A 59 -17.26 -1.00 1.42
N MET A 60 -16.49 -2.05 1.13
CA MET A 60 -16.62 -3.33 1.81
C MET A 60 -15.96 -3.30 3.19
N THR A 61 -16.43 -4.18 4.06
CA THR A 61 -15.86 -4.34 5.41
C THR A 61 -15.14 -5.67 5.46
N PHE A 62 -13.85 -5.63 5.68
CA PHE A 62 -13.00 -6.81 5.87
C PHE A 62 -12.70 -7.00 7.35
N GLN A 63 -12.66 -8.23 7.82
CA GLN A 63 -12.10 -8.55 9.12
C GLN A 63 -10.58 -8.66 9.01
N ASP A 64 -9.85 -8.53 10.11
CA ASP A 64 -8.37 -8.59 10.09
C ASP A 64 -7.82 -9.87 9.43
N LYS A 65 -8.56 -10.98 9.53
CA LYS A 65 -8.19 -12.27 8.92
C LYS A 65 -8.55 -12.38 7.44
N GLU A 66 -9.38 -11.47 6.94
CA GLU A 66 -9.85 -11.44 5.56
C GLU A 66 -9.05 -10.45 4.71
N ARG A 67 -8.11 -9.73 5.31
CA ARG A 67 -7.25 -8.80 4.61
C ARG A 67 -6.43 -9.54 3.55
N ILE A 68 -6.36 -8.94 2.37
CA ILE A 68 -5.66 -9.53 1.23
C ILE A 68 -4.15 -9.40 1.45
N GLU A 69 -3.48 -10.54 1.57
CA GLU A 69 -2.02 -10.55 1.68
C GLU A 69 -1.40 -10.25 0.33
N CYS A 70 -0.60 -9.19 0.27
CA CYS A 70 0.11 -8.80 -0.93
C CYS A 70 1.52 -8.30 -0.64
N SER A 71 2.34 -8.27 -1.67
CA SER A 71 3.69 -7.73 -1.62
C SER A 71 3.96 -6.86 -2.85
N MET A 72 4.66 -5.77 -2.63
CA MET A 72 5.11 -4.85 -3.67
C MET A 72 6.63 -4.71 -3.59
N LEU A 73 7.32 -5.00 -4.68
CA LEU A 73 8.76 -4.83 -4.82
C LEU A 73 9.04 -3.74 -5.84
N LEU A 74 9.74 -2.71 -5.41
CA LEU A 74 10.23 -1.62 -6.24
C LEU A 74 11.75 -1.73 -6.39
N VAL A 75 12.23 -1.95 -7.59
CA VAL A 75 13.67 -1.97 -7.91
C VAL A 75 14.02 -0.68 -8.62
N VAL A 76 14.77 0.19 -7.95
CA VAL A 76 15.18 1.49 -8.49
C VAL A 76 16.38 1.30 -9.40
N LYS A 77 16.24 1.63 -10.69
CA LYS A 77 17.29 1.52 -11.71
C LYS A 77 18.10 2.79 -11.86
N SER A 78 17.43 3.93 -11.85
CA SER A 78 18.06 5.24 -11.94
C SER A 78 17.20 6.32 -11.30
N ILE A 79 17.87 7.38 -10.87
CA ILE A 79 17.24 8.61 -10.38
C ILE A 79 17.92 9.77 -11.10
N GLN A 80 17.11 10.62 -11.75
CA GLN A 80 17.58 11.85 -12.41
C GLN A 80 16.57 12.96 -12.12
N ASP A 81 17.03 14.06 -11.58
CA ASP A 81 16.20 15.24 -11.27
C ASP A 81 14.92 14.94 -10.48
N GLY A 82 14.99 14.00 -9.53
CA GLY A 82 13.84 13.56 -8.74
C GLY A 82 12.88 12.60 -9.47
N ILE A 83 13.23 12.19 -10.69
CA ILE A 83 12.50 11.18 -11.47
C ILE A 83 13.12 9.82 -11.20
N PHE A 84 12.31 8.91 -10.69
CA PHE A 84 12.65 7.53 -10.42
C PHE A 84 12.24 6.65 -11.60
N ASN A 85 13.21 5.93 -12.16
CA ASN A 85 12.94 4.87 -13.14
C ASN A 85 13.08 3.53 -12.44
N CYS A 86 12.02 2.78 -12.36
CA CYS A 86 11.93 1.56 -11.55
C CYS A 86 11.37 0.40 -12.33
N GLU A 87 11.66 -0.81 -11.83
CA GLU A 87 10.81 -1.98 -12.05
C GLU A 87 9.91 -2.17 -10.83
N PHE A 88 8.68 -2.49 -11.07
CA PHE A 88 7.70 -2.74 -10.03
C PHE A 88 7.13 -4.15 -10.19
N THR A 89 7.08 -4.89 -9.10
CA THR A 89 6.45 -6.21 -9.07
C THR A 89 5.41 -6.22 -7.95
N CYS A 90 4.21 -6.64 -8.28
CA CYS A 90 3.14 -6.79 -7.31
C CYS A 90 2.62 -8.22 -7.34
N GLN A 91 2.42 -8.79 -6.14
CA GLN A 91 1.91 -10.14 -5.95
C GLN A 91 0.85 -10.12 -4.86
N SER A 92 -0.22 -10.86 -5.06
CA SER A 92 -1.20 -11.14 -4.00
C SER A 92 -1.44 -12.63 -3.87
N ARG A 93 -1.83 -13.04 -2.66
CA ARG A 93 -2.04 -14.45 -2.31
C ARG A 93 -3.31 -14.60 -1.48
N ARG A 94 -3.99 -15.71 -1.71
CA ARG A 94 -5.14 -16.12 -0.89
C ARG A 94 -4.81 -17.44 -0.18
N PRO A 95 -5.03 -17.52 1.14
CA PRO A 95 -4.88 -18.79 1.85
C PRO A 95 -5.93 -19.79 1.36
N VAL A 96 -5.50 -21.03 1.15
CA VAL A 96 -6.41 -22.11 0.75
C VAL A 96 -7.05 -22.70 1.99
N TYR A 97 -8.39 -22.69 2.03
CA TYR A 97 -9.15 -23.17 3.17
C TYR A 97 -8.77 -24.61 3.57
N GLY A 98 -8.52 -24.83 4.85
CA GLY A 98 -8.16 -26.13 5.40
C GLY A 98 -6.73 -26.59 5.12
N THR A 99 -5.86 -25.73 4.62
CA THR A 99 -4.46 -26.04 4.30
C THR A 99 -3.51 -25.03 4.89
N SER A 100 -2.20 -25.31 4.86
CA SER A 100 -1.14 -24.40 5.29
C SER A 100 -0.49 -23.63 4.15
N TYR A 101 -0.97 -23.75 2.93
CA TYR A 101 -0.41 -23.03 1.78
C TYR A 101 -1.37 -21.99 1.22
N SER A 102 -0.82 -21.03 0.47
CA SER A 102 -1.56 -19.97 -0.20
C SER A 102 -1.37 -20.06 -1.72
N THR A 103 -2.41 -19.71 -2.46
CA THR A 103 -2.39 -19.63 -3.93
C THR A 103 -2.16 -18.19 -4.36
N PRO A 104 -1.25 -17.93 -5.32
CA PRO A 104 -1.12 -16.60 -5.91
C PRO A 104 -2.38 -16.26 -6.70
N THR A 105 -2.99 -15.11 -6.42
CA THR A 105 -4.14 -14.58 -7.15
C THR A 105 -3.70 -13.59 -8.22
N LEU A 106 -2.63 -12.84 -7.95
CA LEU A 106 -2.02 -11.91 -8.89
C LEU A 106 -0.50 -12.03 -8.81
N ASN A 107 0.15 -12.00 -9.98
CA ASN A 107 1.60 -11.83 -10.10
C ASN A 107 1.87 -10.99 -11.35
N PHE A 108 2.18 -9.73 -11.15
CA PHE A 108 2.37 -8.76 -12.22
C PHE A 108 3.70 -8.04 -12.08
N LYS A 109 4.38 -7.80 -13.21
CA LYS A 109 5.61 -7.04 -13.27
C LYS A 109 5.48 -5.91 -14.29
N ASP A 110 5.77 -4.68 -13.84
CA ASP A 110 5.90 -3.49 -14.66
C ASP A 110 7.39 -3.11 -14.76
N ASN A 111 7.92 -3.10 -15.97
CA ASN A 111 9.33 -2.78 -16.21
C ASN A 111 9.57 -1.28 -16.44
N ASN A 112 8.52 -0.49 -16.50
CA ASN A 112 8.58 0.95 -16.82
C ASN A 112 7.79 1.80 -15.82
N PHE A 113 7.97 1.51 -14.55
CA PHE A 113 7.34 2.24 -13.45
C PHE A 113 8.11 3.54 -13.18
N VAL A 114 7.60 4.65 -13.71
CA VAL A 114 8.28 5.96 -13.65
C VAL A 114 7.45 6.94 -12.84
N PHE A 115 8.07 7.61 -11.87
CA PHE A 115 7.41 8.60 -11.03
C PHE A 115 8.40 9.64 -10.51
N THR A 116 7.87 10.75 -10.00
CA THR A 116 8.62 11.76 -9.26
C THR A 116 8.36 11.59 -7.76
N TYR A 117 9.41 11.72 -6.98
CA TYR A 117 9.32 11.69 -5.51
C TYR A 117 10.42 12.56 -4.90
N GLN A 118 10.04 13.30 -3.86
CA GLN A 118 10.97 14.00 -2.98
C GLN A 118 10.85 13.42 -1.58
N GLU A 119 11.95 13.43 -0.84
CA GLU A 119 11.98 12.92 0.52
C GLU A 119 10.95 13.64 1.39
N TYR A 120 10.14 12.86 2.13
CA TYR A 120 9.01 13.31 2.96
C TYR A 120 7.76 13.80 2.19
N ASP A 121 7.68 13.59 0.87
CA ASP A 121 6.43 13.83 0.15
C ASP A 121 5.29 12.97 0.72
N ARG A 122 4.16 13.60 0.99
CA ARG A 122 2.94 12.90 1.39
C ARG A 122 2.26 12.31 0.16
N LEU A 123 1.90 11.04 0.26
CA LEU A 123 1.13 10.36 -0.77
C LEU A 123 -0.37 10.56 -0.50
N ASP A 124 -0.96 11.56 -1.14
CA ASP A 124 -2.39 11.83 -1.05
C ASP A 124 -3.11 11.24 -2.27
N TYR A 125 -4.25 10.58 -2.03
CA TYR A 125 -5.08 10.01 -3.08
C TYR A 125 -6.51 10.54 -3.00
N GLN A 126 -7.01 11.03 -4.11
CA GLN A 126 -8.40 11.39 -4.31
C GLN A 126 -8.92 10.71 -5.57
N GLN A 127 -10.02 9.97 -5.44
CA GLN A 127 -10.56 9.14 -6.52
C GLN A 127 -10.93 9.93 -7.80
N SER A 128 -11.24 11.22 -7.66
CA SER A 128 -11.65 12.09 -8.79
C SER A 128 -10.54 12.99 -9.31
N THR A 129 -9.36 13.00 -8.71
CA THR A 129 -8.30 13.97 -9.03
C THR A 129 -6.94 13.28 -9.15
N PHE A 130 -6.26 13.51 -10.26
CA PHE A 130 -4.87 13.09 -10.40
C PHE A 130 -3.97 13.94 -9.49
N THR A 131 -3.26 13.30 -8.58
CA THR A 131 -2.33 13.97 -7.66
C THR A 131 -0.89 13.81 -8.12
N THR A 132 -0.39 12.59 -8.16
CA THR A 132 0.95 12.27 -8.67
C THR A 132 0.92 10.95 -9.44
N ASN A 133 1.94 10.73 -10.29
CA ASN A 133 2.04 9.48 -11.02
C ASN A 133 2.23 8.29 -10.08
N LEU A 134 2.99 8.46 -9.00
CA LEU A 134 3.20 7.41 -7.99
C LEU A 134 1.88 6.99 -7.34
N THR A 135 1.08 7.94 -6.85
CA THR A 135 -0.20 7.64 -6.19
C THR A 135 -1.21 7.01 -7.16
N ALA A 136 -1.24 7.49 -8.41
CA ALA A 136 -2.12 6.93 -9.44
C ALA A 136 -1.78 5.47 -9.78
N LEU A 137 -0.48 5.17 -9.96
CA LEU A 137 0.00 3.82 -10.25
C LEU A 137 -0.25 2.88 -9.06
N LEU A 138 0.07 3.31 -7.83
CA LEU A 138 -0.18 2.52 -6.63
C LEU A 138 -1.68 2.22 -6.46
N ALA A 139 -2.53 3.22 -6.62
CA ALA A 139 -3.98 3.05 -6.56
C ALA A 139 -4.49 2.05 -7.61
N TYR A 140 -3.99 2.14 -8.84
CA TYR A 140 -4.32 1.19 -9.90
C TYR A 140 -4.00 -0.25 -9.48
N TYR A 141 -2.82 -0.51 -8.94
CA TYR A 141 -2.44 -1.86 -8.50
C TYR A 141 -3.21 -2.32 -7.27
N CYS A 142 -3.55 -1.42 -6.33
CA CYS A 142 -4.40 -1.76 -5.20
C CYS A 142 -5.80 -2.21 -5.65
N TYR A 143 -6.43 -1.47 -6.57
CA TYR A 143 -7.71 -1.88 -7.15
C TYR A 143 -7.61 -3.17 -7.96
N LEU A 144 -6.50 -3.38 -8.66
CA LEU A 144 -6.25 -4.61 -9.41
C LEU A 144 -6.17 -5.83 -8.47
N ILE A 145 -5.40 -5.71 -7.37
CA ILE A 145 -5.29 -6.76 -6.35
C ILE A 145 -6.66 -7.12 -5.78
N ILE A 146 -7.43 -6.10 -5.37
CA ILE A 146 -8.77 -6.29 -4.78
C ILE A 146 -9.72 -6.92 -5.80
N GLY A 147 -9.69 -6.45 -7.05
CA GLY A 147 -10.52 -7.00 -8.12
C GLY A 147 -10.25 -8.48 -8.38
N TYR A 148 -9.00 -8.89 -8.44
CA TYR A 148 -8.63 -10.31 -8.63
C TYR A 148 -8.89 -11.18 -7.39
N ASP A 149 -8.95 -10.60 -6.21
CA ASP A 149 -9.29 -11.33 -5.00
C ASP A 149 -10.80 -11.56 -4.89
N MET A 150 -11.60 -10.68 -5.50
CA MET A 150 -13.06 -10.75 -5.46
C MET A 150 -13.66 -11.63 -6.56
N ASP A 151 -12.92 -11.94 -7.62
CA ASP A 151 -13.35 -12.74 -8.77
C ASP A 151 -13.18 -14.25 -8.50
#